data_fdef914451acf1c26fb3c9cad4dd04b5
#
_entry.id   fdef914451acf1c26fb3c9cad4dd04b5
#
_cell.length_a   1.000
_cell.length_b   1.000
_cell.length_c   1.000
_cell.angle_alpha   90.00
_cell.angle_beta   90.00
_cell.angle_gamma   90.00
#
_symmetry.space_group_name_H-M   'P 1'
#
loop_
_entity.id
_entity.type
_entity.pdbx_description
1 polymer ?
#
loop_
_entity_poly.entity_id
_entity_poly.type
_entity_poly.pdbx_seq_one_letter_code
_entity_poly.pdbx_strand_id
1 'polypeptide(L)'
;MELKRVVVTGLGALTPIGNTVSEYWDGLTSGKSGANDITYFDTTHFKTKFACELKNFDPQNFMDRKLARKMDRFAQYGIVSSEEAIKDSRLIEDNVDKDRVGVIWGAGIGGLETFQNEVLGFASGNGTPRFNPFMIPKMIPDIAPGIISIRNGFRGPNFATVSACASSANALIDGLNYIRLGHADVIVSGGSEAGVSISGIGGFNALHALSTRNEDPKTASRPFDKDRDGFVLGEGGGALILEEYEHAKKRGAKIYAELIGGGLSADAYHMTAPHPEGIGAIKVMENCLRDAGVSLEMIDTINMHGTSTPLGDVAESKALYKVFGDHLYSMNINSTKSMTGHLLGAAGAVEAISSILSINNGIIPPTINHQTKDDTIDEKINFTFNQSQKREVSYAMSNTFGFGGHNACVLFKKFEE
;
A
#
# COMPACT_ATOMS: atom_id res chain seq x y z
N MET A 1 30.84 -8.48 -2.01
CA MET A 1 29.81 -8.95 -2.96
C MET A 1 29.19 -7.70 -3.53
N GLU A 2 29.18 -7.54 -4.84
CA GLU A 2 28.47 -6.44 -5.50
C GLU A 2 26.97 -6.76 -5.45
N LEU A 3 26.16 -5.82 -5.00
CA LEU A 3 24.71 -5.98 -4.92
C LEU A 3 24.11 -5.86 -6.33
N LYS A 4 23.20 -6.75 -6.67
CA LYS A 4 22.50 -6.70 -7.96
C LYS A 4 21.54 -5.53 -8.03
N ARG A 5 21.40 -4.90 -9.21
CA ARG A 5 20.38 -3.88 -9.46
C ARG A 5 19.00 -4.52 -9.55
N VAL A 6 17.99 -3.82 -9.04
CA VAL A 6 16.60 -4.30 -9.01
C VAL A 6 15.69 -3.31 -9.72
N VAL A 7 14.98 -3.80 -10.72
CA VAL A 7 14.05 -3.01 -11.53
C VAL A 7 12.62 -3.49 -11.35
N VAL A 8 11.67 -2.63 -11.70
CA VAL A 8 10.23 -2.95 -11.70
C VAL A 8 9.79 -3.20 -13.14
N THR A 9 9.33 -4.41 -13.43
CA THR A 9 8.97 -4.84 -14.80
C THR A 9 7.48 -5.06 -15.01
N GLY A 10 6.67 -5.05 -13.94
CA GLY A 10 5.22 -5.17 -14.02
C GLY A 10 4.51 -4.53 -12.84
N LEU A 11 3.32 -4.02 -13.08
CA LEU A 11 2.46 -3.36 -12.11
C LEU A 11 1.04 -3.94 -12.14
N GLY A 12 0.39 -4.00 -10.99
CA GLY A 12 -1.01 -4.40 -10.88
C GLY A 12 -1.69 -3.71 -9.69
N ALA A 13 -2.90 -3.21 -9.89
CA ALA A 13 -3.63 -2.44 -8.88
C ALA A 13 -5.12 -2.77 -8.86
N LEU A 14 -5.65 -2.95 -7.66
CA LEU A 14 -7.08 -3.10 -7.40
C LEU A 14 -7.43 -2.16 -6.25
N THR A 15 -8.10 -1.03 -6.54
CA THR A 15 -8.29 0.05 -5.58
C THR A 15 -9.71 0.62 -5.63
N PRO A 16 -10.16 1.36 -4.59
CA PRO A 16 -11.49 2.00 -4.59
C PRO A 16 -11.75 3.00 -5.72
N ILE A 17 -10.70 3.46 -6.41
CA ILE A 17 -10.78 4.46 -7.49
C ILE A 17 -10.47 3.88 -8.88
N GLY A 18 -10.05 2.61 -8.96
CA GLY A 18 -9.79 1.90 -10.22
C GLY A 18 -9.40 0.45 -9.97
N ASN A 19 -9.86 -0.46 -10.83
CA ASN A 19 -9.65 -1.90 -10.73
C ASN A 19 -8.47 -2.41 -11.58
N THR A 20 -7.79 -1.50 -12.25
CA THR A 20 -6.55 -1.73 -13.02
C THR A 20 -5.57 -0.59 -12.76
N VAL A 21 -4.29 -0.78 -13.10
CA VAL A 21 -3.27 0.28 -13.00
C VAL A 21 -3.65 1.53 -13.79
N SER A 22 -4.22 1.38 -14.99
CA SER A 22 -4.68 2.51 -15.81
C SER A 22 -5.81 3.28 -15.14
N GLU A 23 -6.86 2.57 -14.70
CA GLU A 23 -8.00 3.20 -14.01
C GLU A 23 -7.58 3.85 -12.69
N TYR A 24 -6.66 3.21 -11.97
CA TYR A 24 -6.09 3.76 -10.74
C TYR A 24 -5.36 5.07 -11.01
N TRP A 25 -4.52 5.12 -12.05
CA TRP A 25 -3.80 6.32 -12.42
C TRP A 25 -4.74 7.46 -12.86
N ASP A 26 -5.75 7.15 -13.65
CA ASP A 26 -6.79 8.12 -14.06
C ASP A 26 -7.57 8.65 -12.84
N GLY A 27 -7.89 7.77 -11.90
CA GLY A 27 -8.53 8.14 -10.64
C GLY A 27 -7.65 9.06 -9.79
N LEU A 28 -6.35 8.75 -9.68
CA LEU A 28 -5.38 9.57 -8.94
C LEU A 28 -5.22 10.96 -9.56
N THR A 29 -4.95 11.03 -10.85
CA THR A 29 -4.66 12.31 -11.53
C THR A 29 -5.87 13.22 -11.64
N SER A 30 -7.08 12.66 -11.67
CA SER A 30 -8.34 13.42 -11.65
C SER A 30 -8.80 13.83 -10.25
N GLY A 31 -8.13 13.39 -9.18
CA GLY A 31 -8.54 13.69 -7.81
C GLY A 31 -9.84 13.00 -7.39
N LYS A 32 -10.07 11.75 -7.83
CA LYS A 32 -11.29 11.01 -7.54
C LYS A 32 -11.31 10.46 -6.11
N SER A 33 -12.32 10.82 -5.32
CA SER A 33 -12.53 10.20 -3.99
C SER A 33 -13.19 8.84 -4.13
N GLY A 34 -12.62 7.82 -3.49
CA GLY A 34 -13.18 6.46 -3.39
C GLY A 34 -14.20 6.27 -2.28
N ALA A 35 -14.32 7.24 -1.36
CA ALA A 35 -15.19 7.15 -0.20
C ALA A 35 -16.68 7.24 -0.55
N ASN A 36 -17.46 6.32 0.01
CA ASN A 36 -18.93 6.28 -0.07
C ASN A 36 -19.49 5.57 1.17
N ASP A 37 -20.80 5.62 1.33
CA ASP A 37 -21.48 4.83 2.35
C ASP A 37 -21.12 3.34 2.20
N ILE A 38 -20.95 2.66 3.34
CA ILE A 38 -20.67 1.22 3.37
C ILE A 38 -21.89 0.46 2.88
N THR A 39 -21.66 -0.47 1.97
CA THR A 39 -22.71 -1.31 1.37
C THR A 39 -22.70 -2.75 1.84
N TYR A 40 -21.62 -3.21 2.50
CA TYR A 40 -21.41 -4.61 2.87
C TYR A 40 -22.22 -5.06 4.10
N PHE A 41 -22.63 -4.13 4.97
CA PHE A 41 -23.41 -4.43 6.18
C PHE A 41 -24.19 -3.19 6.68
N ASP A 42 -25.14 -3.40 7.57
CA ASP A 42 -25.91 -2.30 8.19
C ASP A 42 -25.02 -1.49 9.16
N THR A 43 -24.88 -0.20 8.87
CA THR A 43 -24.08 0.76 9.64
C THR A 43 -24.88 1.63 10.60
N THR A 44 -26.18 1.36 10.80
CA THR A 44 -27.09 2.20 11.59
C THR A 44 -26.51 2.55 12.97
N HIS A 45 -25.86 1.59 13.63
CA HIS A 45 -25.31 1.75 14.98
C HIS A 45 -23.80 2.06 15.01
N PHE A 46 -23.15 2.25 13.86
CA PHE A 46 -21.73 2.57 13.78
C PHE A 46 -21.48 4.08 13.82
N LYS A 47 -20.37 4.49 14.45
CA LYS A 47 -19.92 5.89 14.47
C LYS A 47 -19.50 6.35 13.07
N THR A 48 -18.76 5.50 12.35
CA THR A 48 -18.37 5.69 10.95
C THR A 48 -19.24 4.83 10.06
N LYS A 49 -19.89 5.42 9.06
CA LYS A 49 -20.86 4.76 8.17
C LYS A 49 -20.38 4.67 6.72
N PHE A 50 -19.15 5.07 6.44
CA PHE A 50 -18.56 5.14 5.12
C PHE A 50 -17.16 4.51 5.10
N ALA A 51 -16.73 4.13 3.90
CA ALA A 51 -15.40 3.57 3.63
C ALA A 51 -15.06 3.73 2.15
N CYS A 52 -13.83 3.40 1.77
CA CYS A 52 -13.39 3.26 0.40
C CYS A 52 -13.46 1.76 0.02
N GLU A 53 -14.68 1.28 -0.29
CA GLU A 53 -14.92 -0.07 -0.80
C GLU A 53 -14.50 -0.17 -2.28
N LEU A 54 -14.12 -1.36 -2.74
CA LEU A 54 -13.94 -1.63 -4.16
C LEU A 54 -15.25 -1.45 -4.93
N LYS A 55 -15.16 -0.91 -6.14
CA LYS A 55 -16.32 -0.65 -7.00
C LYS A 55 -16.37 -1.68 -8.13
N ASN A 56 -17.57 -2.23 -8.38
CA ASN A 56 -17.81 -3.17 -9.48
C ASN A 56 -16.87 -4.38 -9.50
N PHE A 57 -16.41 -4.83 -8.34
CA PHE A 57 -15.55 -6.00 -8.21
C PHE A 57 -16.39 -7.27 -8.07
N ASP A 58 -16.23 -8.20 -9.02
CA ASP A 58 -16.72 -9.57 -8.91
C ASP A 58 -15.54 -10.54 -9.10
N PRO A 59 -15.18 -11.31 -8.07
CA PRO A 59 -14.07 -12.26 -8.17
C PRO A 59 -14.26 -13.31 -9.25
N GLN A 60 -15.51 -13.59 -9.69
CA GLN A 60 -15.78 -14.57 -10.74
C GLN A 60 -15.30 -14.13 -12.13
N ASN A 61 -15.00 -12.85 -12.32
CA ASN A 61 -14.38 -12.36 -13.55
C ASN A 61 -12.88 -12.75 -13.65
N PHE A 62 -12.26 -13.16 -12.53
CA PHE A 62 -10.82 -13.43 -12.42
C PHE A 62 -10.50 -14.86 -12.02
N MET A 63 -11.46 -15.57 -11.40
CA MET A 63 -11.26 -16.92 -10.91
C MET A 63 -12.58 -17.69 -10.85
N ASP A 64 -12.51 -19.03 -10.91
CA ASP A 64 -13.71 -19.83 -10.78
C ASP A 64 -14.36 -19.71 -9.39
N ARG A 65 -15.68 -19.90 -9.34
CA ARG A 65 -16.49 -19.76 -8.12
C ARG A 65 -16.03 -20.68 -6.98
N LYS A 66 -15.50 -21.88 -7.28
CA LYS A 66 -15.06 -22.84 -6.23
C LYS A 66 -13.79 -22.33 -5.58
N LEU A 67 -12.87 -21.75 -6.36
CA LEU A 67 -11.66 -21.15 -5.85
C LEU A 67 -11.99 -19.89 -5.04
N ALA A 68 -12.81 -18.98 -5.55
CA ALA A 68 -13.22 -17.76 -4.83
C ALA A 68 -13.81 -18.06 -3.45
N ARG A 69 -14.64 -19.11 -3.30
CA ARG A 69 -15.23 -19.53 -2.02
C ARG A 69 -14.23 -20.08 -1.00
N LYS A 70 -13.04 -20.51 -1.44
CA LYS A 70 -11.98 -21.03 -0.58
C LYS A 70 -11.05 -19.96 -0.04
N MET A 71 -11.28 -18.69 -0.38
CA MET A 71 -10.46 -17.55 -0.01
C MET A 71 -11.27 -16.48 0.69
N ASP A 72 -10.61 -15.74 1.58
CA ASP A 72 -11.11 -14.46 2.06
C ASP A 72 -10.88 -13.37 0.99
N ARG A 73 -11.60 -12.25 1.10
CA ARG A 73 -11.50 -11.14 0.12
C ARG A 73 -10.08 -10.61 -0.01
N PHE A 74 -9.31 -10.51 1.10
CA PHE A 74 -7.94 -10.01 1.01
C PHE A 74 -7.06 -10.86 0.07
N ALA A 75 -7.21 -12.19 0.11
CA ALA A 75 -6.49 -13.10 -0.78
C ALA A 75 -6.98 -13.00 -2.23
N GLN A 76 -8.29 -12.82 -2.44
CA GLN A 76 -8.85 -12.57 -3.78
C GLN A 76 -8.26 -11.29 -4.39
N TYR A 77 -8.16 -10.20 -3.61
CA TYR A 77 -7.58 -8.94 -4.05
C TYR A 77 -6.09 -9.08 -4.41
N GLY A 78 -5.37 -9.84 -3.60
CA GLY A 78 -3.96 -10.17 -3.86
C GLY A 78 -3.76 -10.93 -5.16
N ILE A 79 -4.61 -11.90 -5.45
CA ILE A 79 -4.56 -12.65 -6.71
C ILE A 79 -4.82 -11.74 -7.89
N VAL A 80 -5.87 -10.92 -7.84
CA VAL A 80 -6.25 -10.06 -8.98
C VAL A 80 -5.16 -9.05 -9.29
N SER A 81 -4.63 -8.35 -8.28
CA SER A 81 -3.55 -7.39 -8.49
C SER A 81 -2.25 -8.07 -8.95
N SER A 82 -1.90 -9.24 -8.40
CA SER A 82 -0.70 -9.96 -8.84
C SER A 82 -0.82 -10.52 -10.27
N GLU A 83 -2.00 -10.98 -10.69
CA GLU A 83 -2.21 -11.45 -12.06
C GLU A 83 -2.07 -10.34 -13.10
N GLU A 84 -2.55 -9.12 -12.78
CA GLU A 84 -2.31 -7.96 -13.65
C GLU A 84 -0.81 -7.68 -13.78
N ALA A 85 -0.06 -7.64 -12.66
CA ALA A 85 1.38 -7.39 -12.66
C ALA A 85 2.17 -8.48 -13.41
N ILE A 86 1.82 -9.76 -13.20
CA ILE A 86 2.46 -10.90 -13.88
C ILE A 86 2.23 -10.82 -15.39
N LYS A 87 1.01 -10.49 -15.81
CA LYS A 87 0.67 -10.32 -17.22
C LYS A 87 1.40 -9.11 -17.83
N ASP A 88 1.42 -7.99 -17.14
CA ASP A 88 2.11 -6.77 -17.60
C ASP A 88 3.62 -7.00 -17.80
N SER A 89 4.23 -7.77 -16.90
CA SER A 89 5.65 -8.14 -16.98
C SER A 89 6.00 -9.23 -18.00
N ARG A 90 5.01 -9.95 -18.54
CA ARG A 90 5.17 -11.08 -19.46
C ARG A 90 5.97 -12.27 -18.91
N LEU A 91 6.04 -12.43 -17.59
CA LEU A 91 6.84 -13.52 -16.98
C LEU A 91 6.45 -14.91 -17.46
N ILE A 92 5.17 -15.16 -17.71
CA ILE A 92 4.68 -16.47 -18.17
C ILE A 92 4.98 -16.69 -19.65
N GLU A 93 4.74 -15.66 -20.46
CA GLU A 93 4.98 -15.70 -21.92
C GLU A 93 6.47 -15.86 -22.24
N ASP A 94 7.33 -15.22 -21.47
CA ASP A 94 8.79 -15.26 -21.65
C ASP A 94 9.43 -16.53 -21.04
N ASN A 95 8.64 -17.42 -20.44
CA ASN A 95 9.03 -18.72 -19.90
C ASN A 95 10.25 -18.66 -18.96
N VAL A 96 10.19 -17.76 -17.98
CA VAL A 96 11.26 -17.58 -16.98
C VAL A 96 11.43 -18.82 -16.08
N ASP A 97 12.60 -18.99 -15.48
CA ASP A 97 12.86 -20.07 -14.54
C ASP A 97 12.02 -19.90 -13.25
N LYS A 98 10.98 -20.71 -13.14
CA LYS A 98 10.01 -20.65 -12.03
C LYS A 98 10.60 -20.99 -10.66
N ASP A 99 11.75 -21.67 -10.61
CA ASP A 99 12.47 -21.95 -9.37
C ASP A 99 13.20 -20.71 -8.82
N ARG A 100 13.37 -19.70 -9.69
CA ARG A 100 13.98 -18.41 -9.37
C ARG A 100 12.97 -17.28 -9.21
N VAL A 101 11.64 -17.55 -9.31
CA VAL A 101 10.58 -16.59 -9.07
C VAL A 101 9.98 -16.82 -7.69
N GLY A 102 10.11 -15.84 -6.81
CA GLY A 102 9.50 -15.85 -5.47
C GLY A 102 8.23 -15.01 -5.37
N VAL A 103 7.51 -15.12 -4.25
CA VAL A 103 6.36 -14.30 -3.89
C VAL A 103 6.51 -13.84 -2.45
N ILE A 104 6.62 -12.53 -2.21
CA ILE A 104 6.70 -11.92 -0.88
C ILE A 104 5.55 -10.90 -0.79
N TRP A 105 4.61 -11.13 0.16
CA TRP A 105 3.33 -10.44 0.15
C TRP A 105 2.96 -9.86 1.50
N GLY A 106 2.54 -8.60 1.53
CA GLY A 106 2.11 -7.90 2.73
C GLY A 106 0.60 -8.05 3.00
N ALA A 107 0.23 -8.39 4.23
CA ALA A 107 -1.13 -8.27 4.73
C ALA A 107 -1.08 -7.91 6.22
N GLY A 108 -1.78 -6.84 6.61
CA GLY A 108 -1.73 -6.34 7.98
C GLY A 108 -2.56 -7.18 8.96
N ILE A 109 -3.73 -7.64 8.51
CA ILE A 109 -4.69 -8.39 9.33
C ILE A 109 -4.99 -9.76 8.71
N GLY A 110 -5.12 -9.84 7.39
CA GLY A 110 -5.52 -11.06 6.70
C GLY A 110 -7.04 -11.28 6.72
N GLY A 111 -7.49 -12.55 6.89
CA GLY A 111 -8.89 -12.98 6.74
C GLY A 111 -9.81 -12.62 7.90
N LEU A 112 -9.88 -11.35 8.28
CA LEU A 112 -10.70 -10.86 9.39
C LEU A 112 -12.19 -11.15 9.20
N GLU A 113 -12.71 -10.98 7.99
CA GLU A 113 -14.12 -11.23 7.69
C GLU A 113 -14.45 -12.72 7.81
N THR A 114 -13.56 -13.59 7.36
CA THR A 114 -13.72 -15.05 7.55
C THR A 114 -13.81 -15.40 9.03
N PHE A 115 -12.87 -14.89 9.84
CA PHE A 115 -12.88 -15.11 11.29
C PHE A 115 -14.19 -14.63 11.94
N GLN A 116 -14.59 -13.38 11.63
CA GLN A 116 -15.84 -12.79 12.12
C GLN A 116 -17.05 -13.67 11.80
N ASN A 117 -17.22 -14.07 10.54
CA ASN A 117 -18.40 -14.81 10.09
C ASN A 117 -18.49 -16.21 10.69
N GLU A 118 -17.36 -16.91 10.82
CA GLU A 118 -17.30 -18.26 11.44
C GLU A 118 -17.63 -18.20 12.94
N VAL A 119 -17.09 -17.20 13.66
CA VAL A 119 -17.37 -17.01 15.10
C VAL A 119 -18.83 -16.61 15.34
N LEU A 120 -19.39 -15.69 14.52
CA LEU A 120 -20.80 -15.31 14.60
C LEU A 120 -21.71 -16.49 14.28
N GLY A 121 -21.39 -17.30 13.27
CA GLY A 121 -22.12 -18.51 12.93
C GLY A 121 -22.14 -19.54 14.07
N PHE A 122 -21.01 -19.74 14.75
CA PHE A 122 -20.93 -20.60 15.93
C PHE A 122 -21.75 -20.03 17.11
N ALA A 123 -21.61 -18.74 17.42
CA ALA A 123 -22.28 -18.09 18.53
C ALA A 123 -23.81 -18.07 18.39
N SER A 124 -24.33 -17.92 17.16
CA SER A 124 -25.77 -17.97 16.87
C SER A 124 -26.34 -19.39 16.72
N GLY A 125 -25.48 -20.43 16.74
CA GLY A 125 -25.86 -21.83 16.62
C GLY A 125 -26.25 -22.48 17.96
N ASN A 126 -26.32 -23.81 17.94
CA ASN A 126 -26.68 -24.65 19.13
C ASN A 126 -25.44 -25.10 19.93
N GLY A 127 -24.28 -24.46 19.80
CA GLY A 127 -23.02 -24.83 20.46
C GLY A 127 -22.25 -25.98 19.79
N THR A 128 -22.76 -26.54 18.68
CA THR A 128 -21.99 -27.53 17.91
C THR A 128 -20.91 -26.83 17.07
N PRO A 129 -19.63 -27.17 17.21
CA PRO A 129 -18.53 -26.49 16.51
C PRO A 129 -18.47 -26.94 15.02
N ARG A 130 -19.29 -26.33 14.18
CA ARG A 130 -19.34 -26.57 12.73
C ARG A 130 -18.70 -25.41 11.99
N PHE A 131 -17.37 -25.38 11.99
CA PHE A 131 -16.60 -24.39 11.23
C PHE A 131 -16.35 -24.84 9.79
N ASN A 132 -16.16 -23.87 8.90
CA ASN A 132 -15.75 -24.15 7.52
C ASN A 132 -14.38 -24.86 7.53
N PRO A 133 -14.19 -25.98 6.80
CA PRO A 133 -12.89 -26.66 6.72
C PRO A 133 -11.75 -25.77 6.20
N PHE A 134 -12.06 -24.70 5.48
CA PHE A 134 -11.09 -23.72 4.98
C PHE A 134 -10.95 -22.49 5.90
N MET A 135 -11.56 -22.45 7.09
CA MET A 135 -11.50 -21.28 7.97
C MET A 135 -10.05 -20.85 8.22
N ILE A 136 -9.19 -21.76 8.67
CA ILE A 136 -7.79 -21.43 8.96
C ILE A 136 -7.02 -21.01 7.70
N PRO A 137 -7.02 -21.78 6.58
CA PRO A 137 -6.37 -21.33 5.35
C PRO A 137 -6.89 -20.00 4.81
N LYS A 138 -8.17 -19.68 4.97
CA LYS A 138 -8.74 -18.41 4.54
C LYS A 138 -8.28 -17.24 5.41
N MET A 139 -7.98 -17.49 6.68
CA MET A 139 -7.69 -16.45 7.67
C MET A 139 -6.22 -16.02 7.66
N ILE A 140 -5.29 -16.96 7.48
CA ILE A 140 -3.86 -16.68 7.63
C ILE A 140 -3.30 -15.81 6.51
N PRO A 141 -2.46 -14.78 6.82
CA PRO A 141 -1.92 -13.84 5.83
C PRO A 141 -1.09 -14.49 4.72
N ASP A 142 -0.38 -15.58 5.00
CA ASP A 142 0.51 -16.27 4.07
C ASP A 142 -0.22 -17.07 2.98
N ILE A 143 -1.55 -17.18 3.07
CA ILE A 143 -2.30 -17.87 2.02
C ILE A 143 -2.30 -17.10 0.69
N ALA A 144 -2.22 -15.76 0.73
CA ALA A 144 -2.17 -14.95 -0.49
C ALA A 144 -0.91 -15.26 -1.31
N PRO A 145 0.34 -15.14 -0.79
CA PRO A 145 1.53 -15.55 -1.55
C PRO A 145 1.52 -17.02 -1.90
N GLY A 146 1.00 -17.91 -1.03
CA GLY A 146 0.88 -19.33 -1.31
C GLY A 146 0.01 -19.61 -2.54
N ILE A 147 -1.16 -18.99 -2.68
CA ILE A 147 -2.05 -19.19 -3.82
C ILE A 147 -1.48 -18.55 -5.09
N ILE A 148 -0.87 -17.37 -5.02
CA ILE A 148 -0.19 -16.73 -6.15
C ILE A 148 0.89 -17.68 -6.70
N SER A 149 1.69 -18.28 -5.83
CA SER A 149 2.72 -19.26 -6.16
C SER A 149 2.14 -20.51 -6.83
N ILE A 150 1.10 -21.12 -6.23
CA ILE A 150 0.44 -22.32 -6.76
C ILE A 150 -0.14 -22.07 -8.16
N ARG A 151 -0.81 -20.95 -8.38
CA ARG A 151 -1.45 -20.62 -9.67
C ARG A 151 -0.45 -20.47 -10.81
N ASN A 152 0.73 -19.93 -10.52
CA ASN A 152 1.74 -19.61 -11.53
C ASN A 152 2.88 -20.65 -11.59
N GLY A 153 2.94 -21.55 -10.60
CA GLY A 153 4.00 -22.55 -10.46
C GLY A 153 5.34 -21.95 -10.03
N PHE A 154 5.33 -20.81 -9.32
CA PHE A 154 6.55 -20.18 -8.79
C PHE A 154 7.04 -20.92 -7.55
N ARG A 155 8.34 -21.25 -7.49
CA ARG A 155 8.94 -22.11 -6.46
C ARG A 155 10.13 -21.46 -5.74
N GLY A 156 10.37 -20.17 -5.97
CA GLY A 156 11.35 -19.38 -5.23
C GLY A 156 10.86 -19.05 -3.80
N PRO A 157 11.49 -18.11 -3.09
CA PRO A 157 11.11 -17.69 -1.74
C PRO A 157 9.63 -17.31 -1.67
N ASN A 158 8.90 -17.82 -0.67
CA ASN A 158 7.46 -17.58 -0.53
C ASN A 158 7.09 -17.38 0.95
N PHE A 159 6.66 -16.18 1.31
CA PHE A 159 6.19 -15.85 2.67
C PHE A 159 5.39 -14.54 2.72
N ALA A 160 4.70 -14.31 3.83
CA ALA A 160 4.02 -13.05 4.10
C ALA A 160 4.80 -12.17 5.08
N THR A 161 4.74 -10.85 4.89
CA THR A 161 5.20 -9.85 5.85
C THR A 161 4.01 -9.26 6.59
N VAL A 162 4.13 -9.14 7.92
CA VAL A 162 3.09 -8.58 8.80
C VAL A 162 3.71 -7.49 9.67
N SER A 163 3.43 -6.24 9.34
CA SER A 163 3.86 -5.03 10.06
C SER A 163 2.79 -3.94 9.98
N ALA A 164 1.54 -4.34 10.22
CA ALA A 164 0.35 -3.47 10.12
C ALA A 164 0.31 -2.72 8.78
N CYS A 165 0.18 -1.39 8.81
CA CYS A 165 0.09 -0.58 7.58
C CYS A 165 1.36 -0.63 6.72
N ALA A 166 2.53 -0.97 7.29
CA ALA A 166 3.81 -1.05 6.59
C ALA A 166 4.04 -2.39 5.87
N SER A 167 3.10 -3.35 5.96
CA SER A 167 3.31 -4.74 5.51
C SER A 167 3.76 -4.84 4.05
N SER A 168 3.09 -4.20 3.10
CA SER A 168 3.48 -4.28 1.69
C SER A 168 4.76 -3.51 1.36
N ALA A 169 5.06 -2.42 2.06
CA ALA A 169 6.35 -1.75 1.92
C ALA A 169 7.50 -2.63 2.42
N ASN A 170 7.31 -3.36 3.53
CA ASN A 170 8.26 -4.37 3.99
C ASN A 170 8.43 -5.50 2.96
N ALA A 171 7.33 -5.98 2.34
CA ALA A 171 7.41 -6.97 1.29
C ALA A 171 8.28 -6.51 0.10
N LEU A 172 8.15 -5.23 -0.30
CA LEU A 172 9.01 -4.65 -1.35
C LEU A 172 10.47 -4.60 -0.93
N ILE A 173 10.76 -4.22 0.31
CA ILE A 173 12.14 -4.15 0.85
C ILE A 173 12.75 -5.54 0.96
N ASP A 174 12.00 -6.53 1.43
CA ASP A 174 12.47 -7.92 1.46
C ASP A 174 12.69 -8.44 0.04
N GLY A 175 11.78 -8.20 -0.90
CA GLY A 175 11.94 -8.54 -2.31
C GLY A 175 13.20 -7.93 -2.93
N LEU A 176 13.46 -6.64 -2.66
CA LEU A 176 14.69 -5.95 -3.05
C LEU A 176 15.93 -6.68 -2.53
N ASN A 177 15.96 -7.03 -1.24
CA ASN A 177 17.10 -7.68 -0.60
C ASN A 177 17.32 -9.11 -1.10
N TYR A 178 16.25 -9.89 -1.31
CA TYR A 178 16.37 -11.25 -1.87
C TYR A 178 16.99 -11.26 -3.27
N ILE A 179 16.61 -10.29 -4.10
CA ILE A 179 17.19 -10.16 -5.46
C ILE A 179 18.63 -9.63 -5.39
N ARG A 180 18.88 -8.57 -4.60
CA ARG A 180 20.23 -8.01 -4.42
C ARG A 180 21.26 -9.04 -3.98
N LEU A 181 20.85 -9.97 -3.12
CA LEU A 181 21.70 -11.06 -2.60
C LEU A 181 21.73 -12.29 -3.51
N GLY A 182 21.01 -12.30 -4.63
CA GLY A 182 21.00 -13.39 -5.61
C GLY A 182 20.19 -14.62 -5.17
N HIS A 183 19.31 -14.49 -4.18
CA HIS A 183 18.43 -15.59 -3.74
C HIS A 183 17.25 -15.82 -4.69
N ALA A 184 16.85 -14.81 -5.46
CA ALA A 184 15.85 -14.89 -6.53
C ALA A 184 16.28 -14.01 -7.70
N ASP A 185 15.73 -14.28 -8.89
CA ASP A 185 15.88 -13.39 -10.04
C ASP A 185 14.65 -12.51 -10.22
N VAL A 186 13.49 -12.98 -9.76
CA VAL A 186 12.22 -12.24 -9.77
C VAL A 186 11.49 -12.45 -8.46
N ILE A 187 10.87 -11.39 -7.94
CA ILE A 187 9.92 -11.46 -6.83
C ILE A 187 8.61 -10.77 -7.23
N VAL A 188 7.50 -11.50 -7.15
CA VAL A 188 6.16 -10.91 -7.13
C VAL A 188 5.96 -10.34 -5.73
N SER A 189 5.98 -9.03 -5.59
CA SER A 189 5.91 -8.35 -4.31
C SER A 189 4.76 -7.36 -4.26
N GLY A 190 4.16 -7.19 -3.11
CA GLY A 190 3.05 -6.27 -2.94
C GLY A 190 2.28 -6.53 -1.66
N GLY A 191 0.99 -6.25 -1.67
CA GLY A 191 0.11 -6.53 -0.54
C GLY A 191 -1.35 -6.32 -0.84
N SER A 192 -2.19 -6.91 0.00
CA SER A 192 -3.64 -6.81 -0.11
C SER A 192 -4.31 -6.83 1.24
N GLU A 193 -5.44 -6.11 1.36
CA GLU A 193 -6.22 -6.05 2.60
C GLU A 193 -7.71 -5.88 2.31
N ALA A 194 -8.55 -6.49 3.14
CA ALA A 194 -10.00 -6.40 3.10
C ALA A 194 -10.55 -6.01 4.48
N GLY A 195 -10.17 -4.82 4.94
CA GLY A 195 -10.49 -4.34 6.29
C GLY A 195 -11.94 -3.85 6.47
N VAL A 196 -12.68 -3.59 5.39
CA VAL A 196 -14.06 -3.07 5.45
C VAL A 196 -15.01 -4.20 5.85
N SER A 197 -15.20 -4.38 7.15
CA SER A 197 -16.06 -5.38 7.77
C SER A 197 -16.62 -4.84 9.09
N ILE A 198 -17.61 -5.54 9.67
CA ILE A 198 -18.17 -5.20 10.99
C ILE A 198 -17.05 -5.08 12.04
N SER A 199 -16.17 -6.08 12.11
CA SER A 199 -15.06 -6.09 13.07
C SER A 199 -14.00 -5.02 12.75
N GLY A 200 -13.70 -4.78 11.48
CA GLY A 200 -12.73 -3.76 11.06
C GLY A 200 -13.21 -2.34 11.41
N ILE A 201 -14.38 -1.96 10.93
CA ILE A 201 -14.97 -0.64 11.24
C ILE A 201 -15.22 -0.50 12.75
N GLY A 202 -15.78 -1.52 13.39
CA GLY A 202 -16.05 -1.50 14.84
C GLY A 202 -14.77 -1.37 15.68
N GLY A 203 -13.74 -2.13 15.35
CA GLY A 203 -12.45 -2.09 16.03
C GLY A 203 -11.74 -0.73 15.90
N PHE A 204 -11.66 -0.18 14.69
CA PHE A 204 -11.05 1.14 14.48
C PHE A 204 -11.91 2.29 15.05
N ASN A 205 -13.25 2.16 15.08
CA ASN A 205 -14.12 3.10 15.81
C ASN A 205 -13.86 3.08 17.33
N ALA A 206 -13.60 1.90 17.91
CA ALA A 206 -13.25 1.78 19.32
C ALA A 206 -11.92 2.46 19.66
N LEU A 207 -10.99 2.48 18.73
CA LEU A 207 -9.71 3.20 18.82
C LEU A 207 -9.83 4.71 18.55
N HIS A 208 -11.02 5.21 18.16
CA HIS A 208 -11.22 6.60 17.70
C HIS A 208 -10.27 6.99 16.55
N ALA A 209 -9.93 6.05 15.69
CA ALA A 209 -8.97 6.24 14.60
C ALA A 209 -9.63 6.63 13.27
N LEU A 210 -10.93 6.32 13.10
CA LEU A 210 -11.68 6.63 11.88
C LEU A 210 -12.32 8.01 11.93
N SER A 211 -12.38 8.67 10.77
CA SER A 211 -13.21 9.85 10.57
C SER A 211 -14.69 9.51 10.80
N THR A 212 -15.43 10.46 11.36
CA THR A 212 -16.86 10.37 11.60
C THR A 212 -17.68 11.37 10.78
N ARG A 213 -17.10 11.92 9.71
CA ARG A 213 -17.73 12.89 8.80
C ARG A 213 -18.76 12.22 7.89
N ASN A 214 -19.83 11.68 8.50
CA ASN A 214 -20.87 10.91 7.79
C ASN A 214 -21.70 11.76 6.82
N GLU A 215 -21.78 13.07 7.03
CA GLU A 215 -22.56 13.99 6.20
C GLU A 215 -21.92 14.20 4.81
N ASP A 216 -20.60 14.04 4.72
CA ASP A 216 -19.86 14.18 3.46
C ASP A 216 -18.67 13.22 3.39
N PRO A 217 -18.92 11.93 3.13
CA PRO A 217 -17.89 10.90 3.06
C PRO A 217 -16.75 11.21 2.08
N LYS A 218 -17.07 11.87 0.96
CA LYS A 218 -16.11 12.17 -0.09
C LYS A 218 -15.00 13.12 0.34
N THR A 219 -15.28 13.97 1.33
CA THR A 219 -14.31 14.92 1.88
C THR A 219 -13.73 14.50 3.23
N ALA A 220 -14.03 13.28 3.68
CA ALA A 220 -13.62 12.80 5.01
C ALA A 220 -12.11 12.53 5.09
N SER A 221 -11.50 11.91 4.07
CA SER A 221 -10.04 11.76 4.01
C SER A 221 -9.42 13.06 3.51
N ARG A 222 -8.83 13.82 4.46
CA ARG A 222 -8.29 15.18 4.23
C ARG A 222 -6.92 15.39 4.89
N PRO A 223 -5.89 14.68 4.42
CA PRO A 223 -4.56 14.81 5.00
C PRO A 223 -4.09 16.27 5.04
N PHE A 224 -3.47 16.67 6.16
CA PHE A 224 -2.91 18.00 6.43
C PHE A 224 -3.94 19.13 6.59
N ASP A 225 -5.21 18.87 6.38
CA ASP A 225 -6.28 19.86 6.65
C ASP A 225 -6.52 20.01 8.16
N LYS A 226 -6.83 21.21 8.62
CA LYS A 226 -7.09 21.51 10.04
C LYS A 226 -8.25 20.71 10.62
N ASP A 227 -9.28 20.46 9.80
CA ASP A 227 -10.52 19.81 10.23
C ASP A 227 -10.51 18.30 10.01
N ARG A 228 -9.30 17.67 9.84
CA ARG A 228 -9.16 16.22 9.79
C ARG A 228 -9.47 15.59 11.14
N ASP A 229 -10.21 14.50 11.14
CA ASP A 229 -10.71 13.85 12.35
C ASP A 229 -10.41 12.33 12.43
N GLY A 230 -9.61 11.80 11.52
CA GLY A 230 -9.25 10.38 11.43
C GLY A 230 -9.13 9.88 10.00
N PHE A 231 -8.65 8.66 9.83
CA PHE A 231 -8.52 8.09 8.49
C PHE A 231 -9.85 7.51 7.98
N VAL A 232 -9.96 7.36 6.66
CA VAL A 232 -11.03 6.62 6.00
C VAL A 232 -10.49 5.23 5.66
N LEU A 233 -11.16 4.17 6.14
CA LEU A 233 -10.74 2.80 5.84
C LEU A 233 -10.96 2.48 4.36
N GLY A 234 -9.97 1.90 3.72
CA GLY A 234 -10.02 1.40 2.35
C GLY A 234 -9.67 -0.08 2.26
N GLU A 235 -9.87 -0.67 1.11
CA GLU A 235 -9.55 -2.06 0.80
C GLU A 235 -8.99 -2.19 -0.61
N GLY A 236 -8.31 -3.32 -0.90
CA GLY A 236 -7.76 -3.58 -2.23
C GLY A 236 -6.41 -4.28 -2.20
N GLY A 237 -5.64 -4.13 -3.28
CA GLY A 237 -4.31 -4.70 -3.41
C GLY A 237 -3.46 -3.99 -4.44
N GLY A 238 -2.15 -4.11 -4.28
CA GLY A 238 -1.14 -3.65 -5.23
C GLY A 238 -0.04 -4.68 -5.39
N ALA A 239 0.48 -4.82 -6.59
CA ALA A 239 1.53 -5.76 -6.94
C ALA A 239 2.58 -5.11 -7.84
N LEU A 240 3.84 -5.42 -7.57
CA LEU A 240 4.99 -5.06 -8.38
C LEU A 240 5.77 -6.33 -8.72
N ILE A 241 6.26 -6.42 -9.94
CA ILE A 241 7.26 -7.41 -10.30
C ILE A 241 8.63 -6.78 -10.14
N LEU A 242 9.33 -7.20 -9.10
CA LEU A 242 10.72 -6.84 -8.86
C LEU A 242 11.60 -7.86 -9.58
N GLU A 243 12.57 -7.37 -10.34
CA GLU A 243 13.39 -8.23 -11.19
C GLU A 243 14.85 -7.78 -11.19
N GLU A 244 15.76 -8.73 -11.22
CA GLU A 244 17.19 -8.49 -11.41
C GLU A 244 17.42 -7.85 -12.79
N TYR A 245 18.19 -6.75 -12.82
CA TYR A 245 18.34 -5.91 -14.02
C TYR A 245 18.88 -6.68 -15.25
N GLU A 246 19.94 -7.47 -15.10
CA GLU A 246 20.50 -8.21 -16.23
C GLU A 246 19.55 -9.34 -16.71
N HIS A 247 18.77 -9.92 -15.80
CA HIS A 247 17.69 -10.85 -16.15
C HIS A 247 16.60 -10.15 -16.96
N ALA A 248 16.12 -8.97 -16.51
CA ALA A 248 15.12 -8.18 -17.21
C ALA A 248 15.60 -7.75 -18.61
N LYS A 249 16.83 -7.23 -18.70
CA LYS A 249 17.46 -6.80 -19.94
C LYS A 249 17.60 -7.96 -20.94
N LYS A 250 18.07 -9.13 -20.48
CA LYS A 250 18.26 -10.32 -21.33
C LYS A 250 16.97 -10.78 -22.01
N ARG A 251 15.81 -10.67 -21.31
CA ARG A 251 14.52 -11.06 -21.89
C ARG A 251 13.78 -9.89 -22.58
N GLY A 252 14.39 -8.69 -22.64
CA GLY A 252 13.78 -7.49 -23.24
C GLY A 252 12.53 -7.01 -22.52
N ALA A 253 12.52 -7.10 -21.18
CA ALA A 253 11.41 -6.65 -20.36
C ALA A 253 11.25 -5.12 -20.43
N LYS A 254 10.00 -4.65 -20.36
CA LYS A 254 9.71 -3.26 -20.05
C LYS A 254 10.16 -2.96 -18.63
N ILE A 255 10.84 -1.85 -18.43
CA ILE A 255 11.28 -1.39 -17.11
C ILE A 255 10.56 -0.07 -16.80
N TYR A 256 9.86 -0.03 -15.67
CA TYR A 256 9.15 1.15 -15.19
C TYR A 256 10.03 2.10 -14.38
N ALA A 257 10.84 1.54 -13.48
CA ALA A 257 11.73 2.26 -12.58
C ALA A 257 12.76 1.29 -11.97
N GLU A 258 13.78 1.81 -11.29
CA GLU A 258 14.62 1.03 -10.38
C GLU A 258 14.13 1.21 -8.94
N LEU A 259 14.06 0.13 -8.18
CA LEU A 259 13.92 0.17 -6.73
C LEU A 259 15.34 0.17 -6.14
N ILE A 260 15.79 1.35 -5.72
CA ILE A 260 17.20 1.58 -5.36
C ILE A 260 17.47 1.60 -3.86
N GLY A 261 16.44 1.75 -3.02
CA GLY A 261 16.61 1.80 -1.58
C GLY A 261 15.39 1.38 -0.79
N GLY A 262 15.66 0.81 0.38
CA GLY A 262 14.68 0.43 1.39
C GLY A 262 15.14 0.83 2.79
N GLY A 263 14.29 1.51 3.55
CA GLY A 263 14.54 1.89 4.93
C GLY A 263 13.54 1.23 5.88
N LEU A 264 14.02 0.77 7.03
CA LEU A 264 13.20 0.26 8.12
C LEU A 264 13.59 0.94 9.43
N SER A 265 12.62 1.20 10.29
CA SER A 265 12.84 1.67 11.67
C SER A 265 11.66 1.31 12.58
N ALA A 266 11.81 1.58 13.87
CA ALA A 266 10.73 1.49 14.84
C ALA A 266 10.64 2.79 15.65
N ASP A 267 9.41 3.22 16.00
CA ASP A 267 9.17 4.37 16.88
C ASP A 267 9.58 4.05 18.33
N ALA A 268 9.44 2.79 18.76
CA ALA A 268 9.66 2.33 20.12
C ALA A 268 9.00 3.23 21.19
N TYR A 269 7.77 3.66 20.92
CA TYR A 269 7.07 4.68 21.70
C TYR A 269 5.71 4.24 22.22
N HIS A 270 4.75 3.96 21.32
CA HIS A 270 3.38 3.61 21.67
C HIS A 270 2.78 2.62 20.66
N MET A 271 1.76 1.83 21.07
CA MET A 271 1.13 0.83 20.19
C MET A 271 0.46 1.42 18.95
N THR A 272 -0.12 2.62 19.05
CA THR A 272 -0.93 3.22 17.96
C THR A 272 -0.57 4.66 17.64
N ALA A 273 -0.02 5.43 18.60
CA ALA A 273 0.36 6.82 18.37
C ALA A 273 1.79 6.92 17.82
N PRO A 274 2.05 7.81 16.83
CA PRO A 274 3.41 8.07 16.37
C PRO A 274 4.22 8.78 17.45
N HIS A 275 5.55 8.69 17.36
CA HIS A 275 6.41 9.50 18.22
C HIS A 275 6.20 10.98 17.93
N PRO A 276 5.92 11.85 18.93
CA PRO A 276 5.55 13.27 18.69
C PRO A 276 6.62 14.08 17.94
N GLU A 277 7.90 13.70 18.07
CA GLU A 277 9.00 14.31 17.33
C GLU A 277 9.34 13.59 16.03
N GLY A 278 8.56 12.57 15.62
CA GLY A 278 8.75 11.82 14.38
C GLY A 278 10.08 11.07 14.29
N ILE A 279 10.68 10.65 15.42
CA ILE A 279 12.04 10.04 15.44
C ILE A 279 12.11 8.81 14.53
N GLY A 280 11.12 7.92 14.57
CA GLY A 280 11.09 6.74 13.72
C GLY A 280 10.93 7.11 12.24
N ALA A 281 10.07 8.09 11.92
CA ALA A 281 9.88 8.61 10.57
C ALA A 281 11.15 9.27 10.02
N ILE A 282 11.88 10.05 10.82
CA ILE A 282 13.20 10.60 10.47
C ILE A 282 14.14 9.44 10.12
N LYS A 283 14.25 8.48 11.04
CA LYS A 283 15.22 7.40 10.92
C LYS A 283 14.99 6.49 9.71
N VAL A 284 13.74 6.22 9.39
CA VAL A 284 13.41 5.37 8.24
C VAL A 284 13.79 6.03 6.91
N MET A 285 13.55 7.35 6.76
CA MET A 285 13.95 8.11 5.57
C MET A 285 15.48 8.19 5.45
N GLU A 286 16.19 8.50 6.54
CA GLU A 286 17.66 8.49 6.57
C GLU A 286 18.24 7.11 6.21
N ASN A 287 17.63 6.03 6.73
CA ASN A 287 18.04 4.67 6.40
C ASN A 287 17.83 4.36 4.92
N CYS A 288 16.70 4.79 4.35
CA CYS A 288 16.38 4.60 2.94
C CYS A 288 17.37 5.34 2.03
N LEU A 289 17.66 6.62 2.30
CA LEU A 289 18.65 7.41 1.57
C LEU A 289 20.05 6.78 1.64
N ARG A 290 20.45 6.28 2.81
CA ARG A 290 21.73 5.61 3.00
C ARG A 290 21.82 4.30 2.23
N ASP A 291 20.77 3.48 2.26
CA ASP A 291 20.70 2.21 1.52
C ASP A 291 20.76 2.44 0.01
N ALA A 292 20.09 3.48 -0.47
CA ALA A 292 20.12 3.90 -1.87
C ALA A 292 21.44 4.54 -2.31
N GLY A 293 22.24 5.04 -1.39
CA GLY A 293 23.49 5.76 -1.68
C GLY A 293 23.27 7.11 -2.38
N VAL A 294 22.12 7.78 -2.12
CA VAL A 294 21.79 9.07 -2.74
C VAL A 294 21.69 10.18 -1.71
N SER A 295 21.96 11.42 -2.14
CA SER A 295 21.79 12.59 -1.28
C SER A 295 20.33 13.04 -1.23
N LEU A 296 19.95 13.72 -0.17
CA LEU A 296 18.57 14.18 0.03
C LEU A 296 18.11 15.17 -1.05
N GLU A 297 19.03 15.94 -1.62
CA GLU A 297 18.77 16.94 -2.68
C GLU A 297 18.34 16.30 -4.00
N MET A 298 18.53 14.98 -4.17
CA MET A 298 18.10 14.27 -5.36
C MET A 298 16.61 13.89 -5.33
N ILE A 299 15.94 13.98 -4.18
CA ILE A 299 14.54 13.57 -4.04
C ILE A 299 13.60 14.64 -4.58
N ASP A 300 12.78 14.28 -5.57
CA ASP A 300 11.84 15.17 -6.21
C ASP A 300 10.47 15.16 -5.56
N THR A 301 10.02 14.00 -5.09
CA THR A 301 8.68 13.83 -4.53
C THR A 301 8.63 12.77 -3.45
N ILE A 302 7.71 12.94 -2.51
CA ILE A 302 7.41 11.96 -1.46
C ILE A 302 5.91 11.71 -1.40
N ASN A 303 5.52 10.44 -1.57
CA ASN A 303 4.20 9.99 -1.19
C ASN A 303 4.22 9.67 0.31
N MET A 304 3.54 10.49 1.10
CA MET A 304 3.53 10.37 2.55
C MET A 304 2.60 9.28 3.05
N HIS A 305 2.85 8.82 4.26
CA HIS A 305 1.86 8.02 4.96
C HIS A 305 0.55 8.79 5.13
N GLY A 306 0.58 10.05 5.56
CA GLY A 306 -0.48 11.05 5.49
C GLY A 306 -1.91 10.50 5.59
N THR A 307 -2.29 9.98 6.77
CA THR A 307 -3.55 9.25 6.96
C THR A 307 -4.76 10.12 7.27
N SER A 308 -4.63 11.44 7.30
CA SER A 308 -5.70 12.34 7.76
C SER A 308 -5.98 12.23 9.27
N THR A 309 -4.96 11.85 10.06
CA THR A 309 -5.07 11.80 11.51
C THR A 309 -4.44 13.05 12.14
N PRO A 310 -5.02 13.60 13.23
CA PRO A 310 -4.53 14.84 13.84
C PRO A 310 -3.05 14.78 14.24
N LEU A 311 -2.59 13.67 14.82
CA LEU A 311 -1.22 13.53 15.30
C LEU A 311 -0.25 13.04 14.22
N GLY A 312 -0.69 12.10 13.37
CA GLY A 312 0.17 11.45 12.36
C GLY A 312 0.69 12.44 11.34
N ASP A 313 -0.18 13.24 10.77
CA ASP A 313 0.17 14.18 9.71
C ASP A 313 1.13 15.28 10.20
N VAL A 314 0.96 15.75 11.45
CA VAL A 314 1.87 16.74 12.06
C VAL A 314 3.25 16.12 12.33
N ALA A 315 3.30 14.92 12.91
CA ALA A 315 4.56 14.25 13.24
C ALA A 315 5.37 13.95 11.96
N GLU A 316 4.70 13.48 10.90
CA GLU A 316 5.35 13.20 9.61
C GLU A 316 5.83 14.48 8.93
N SER A 317 5.05 15.56 8.91
CA SER A 317 5.45 16.86 8.36
C SER A 317 6.70 17.43 9.06
N LYS A 318 6.78 17.32 10.39
CA LYS A 318 7.97 17.69 11.16
C LYS A 318 9.17 16.83 10.80
N ALA A 319 8.97 15.50 10.65
CA ALA A 319 10.02 14.58 10.27
C ALA A 319 10.61 14.90 8.89
N LEU A 320 9.78 15.26 7.91
CA LEU A 320 10.24 15.71 6.60
C LEU A 320 11.18 16.91 6.70
N TYR A 321 10.79 17.95 7.44
CA TYR A 321 11.64 19.13 7.59
C TYR A 321 12.97 18.80 8.28
N LYS A 322 12.96 17.91 9.27
CA LYS A 322 14.18 17.46 9.96
C LYS A 322 15.16 16.72 9.03
N VAL A 323 14.64 15.95 8.07
CA VAL A 323 15.48 15.19 7.10
C VAL A 323 15.93 16.08 5.95
N PHE A 324 15.03 16.84 5.34
CA PHE A 324 15.27 17.52 4.07
C PHE A 324 15.61 19.02 4.21
N GLY A 325 15.37 19.61 5.39
CA GLY A 325 15.64 21.05 5.60
C GLY A 325 14.91 21.89 4.56
N ASP A 326 15.59 22.92 4.04
CA ASP A 326 15.03 23.85 3.03
C ASP A 326 14.80 23.19 1.67
N HIS A 327 15.43 22.04 1.36
CA HIS A 327 15.17 21.29 0.14
C HIS A 327 13.71 20.85 0.04
N LEU A 328 13.05 20.56 1.17
CA LEU A 328 11.64 20.20 1.25
C LEU A 328 10.72 21.18 0.50
N TYR A 329 11.05 22.47 0.51
CA TYR A 329 10.23 23.51 -0.16
C TYR A 329 10.33 23.48 -1.69
N SER A 330 11.31 22.77 -2.24
CA SER A 330 11.48 22.56 -3.68
C SER A 330 10.83 21.28 -4.18
N MET A 331 10.36 20.41 -3.28
CA MET A 331 9.77 19.11 -3.58
C MET A 331 8.25 19.20 -3.74
N ASN A 332 7.66 18.20 -4.40
CA ASN A 332 6.24 17.92 -4.29
C ASN A 332 5.98 16.81 -3.26
N ILE A 333 5.08 17.07 -2.36
CA ILE A 333 4.65 16.12 -1.34
C ILE A 333 3.18 15.80 -1.59
N ASN A 334 2.74 14.54 -1.42
CA ASN A 334 1.33 14.21 -1.51
C ASN A 334 0.94 13.05 -0.61
N SER A 335 -0.36 12.86 -0.39
CA SER A 335 -0.93 11.64 0.17
C SER A 335 -2.10 11.17 -0.70
N THR A 336 -1.91 10.04 -1.37
CA THR A 336 -2.95 9.40 -2.18
C THR A 336 -4.08 8.80 -1.34
N LYS A 337 -3.89 8.66 -0.02
CA LYS A 337 -4.94 8.23 0.90
C LYS A 337 -6.11 9.20 0.98
N SER A 338 -5.93 10.46 0.56
CA SER A 338 -7.04 11.39 0.37
C SER A 338 -8.09 10.88 -0.62
N MET A 339 -7.67 10.03 -1.58
CA MET A 339 -8.50 9.47 -2.65
C MET A 339 -8.87 8.01 -2.43
N THR A 340 -7.90 7.18 -2.09
CA THR A 340 -8.08 5.72 -1.91
C THR A 340 -8.61 5.33 -0.54
N GLY A 341 -8.54 6.22 0.45
CA GLY A 341 -8.58 5.82 1.85
C GLY A 341 -7.31 5.07 2.24
N HIS A 342 -7.29 4.52 3.43
CA HIS A 342 -6.16 3.79 3.97
C HIS A 342 -6.35 2.28 3.78
N LEU A 343 -5.60 1.67 2.84
CA LEU A 343 -5.69 0.26 2.50
C LEU A 343 -4.91 -0.65 3.47
N LEU A 344 -4.55 -0.17 4.65
CA LEU A 344 -3.81 -0.91 5.69
C LEU A 344 -2.57 -1.62 5.11
N GLY A 345 -2.50 -2.96 5.22
CA GLY A 345 -1.36 -3.74 4.74
C GLY A 345 -1.07 -3.62 3.25
N ALA A 346 -2.04 -3.22 2.43
CA ALA A 346 -1.87 -2.99 1.00
C ALA A 346 -1.36 -1.57 0.65
N ALA A 347 -1.40 -0.62 1.60
CA ALA A 347 -1.16 0.79 1.35
C ALA A 347 0.19 1.05 0.67
N GLY A 348 1.28 0.51 1.22
CA GLY A 348 2.63 0.74 0.67
C GLY A 348 2.81 0.29 -0.78
N ALA A 349 2.12 -0.78 -1.21
CA ALA A 349 2.20 -1.27 -2.58
C ALA A 349 1.49 -0.34 -3.58
N VAL A 350 0.26 0.09 -3.27
CA VAL A 350 -0.46 1.01 -4.17
C VAL A 350 0.21 2.38 -4.22
N GLU A 351 0.80 2.85 -3.12
CA GLU A 351 1.56 4.09 -3.04
C GLU A 351 2.90 4.01 -3.79
N ALA A 352 3.57 2.86 -3.75
CA ALA A 352 4.73 2.58 -4.58
C ALA A 352 4.38 2.65 -6.08
N ILE A 353 3.25 2.07 -6.49
CA ILE A 353 2.75 2.15 -7.88
C ILE A 353 2.48 3.61 -8.25
N SER A 354 1.84 4.40 -7.39
CA SER A 354 1.62 5.84 -7.61
C SER A 354 2.94 6.60 -7.80
N SER A 355 3.96 6.31 -6.99
CA SER A 355 5.29 6.92 -7.08
C SER A 355 5.99 6.58 -8.40
N ILE A 356 5.94 5.32 -8.84
CA ILE A 356 6.49 4.86 -10.12
C ILE A 356 5.78 5.53 -11.29
N LEU A 357 4.44 5.61 -11.24
CA LEU A 357 3.65 6.25 -12.29
C LEU A 357 3.91 7.77 -12.34
N SER A 358 4.21 8.41 -11.21
CA SER A 358 4.64 9.81 -11.18
C SER A 358 5.97 10.01 -11.90
N ILE A 359 6.94 9.11 -11.73
CA ILE A 359 8.20 9.11 -12.48
C ILE A 359 7.93 9.01 -13.99
N ASN A 360 7.09 8.06 -14.40
CA ASN A 360 6.89 7.76 -15.82
C ASN A 360 6.06 8.82 -16.55
N ASN A 361 5.13 9.48 -15.86
CA ASN A 361 4.20 10.42 -16.49
C ASN A 361 4.54 11.89 -16.23
N GLY A 362 5.47 12.19 -15.33
CA GLY A 362 5.80 13.58 -14.98
C GLY A 362 4.63 14.34 -14.36
N ILE A 363 3.79 13.64 -13.58
CA ILE A 363 2.62 14.21 -12.90
C ILE A 363 2.60 13.71 -11.45
N ILE A 364 2.45 14.64 -10.52
CA ILE A 364 2.23 14.31 -9.10
C ILE A 364 0.73 14.35 -8.83
N PRO A 365 0.11 13.24 -8.39
CA PRO A 365 -1.29 13.22 -7.97
C PRO A 365 -1.56 14.15 -6.79
N PRO A 366 -2.77 14.72 -6.67
CA PRO A 366 -3.09 15.64 -5.60
C PRO A 366 -3.31 14.97 -4.26
N THR A 367 -3.11 15.74 -3.19
CA THR A 367 -3.79 15.54 -1.91
C THR A 367 -5.10 16.30 -1.96
N ILE A 368 -6.23 15.61 -2.12
CA ILE A 368 -7.54 16.27 -2.22
C ILE A 368 -8.11 16.63 -0.84
N ASN A 369 -9.17 17.44 -0.87
CA ASN A 369 -9.99 17.83 0.31
C ASN A 369 -9.32 18.80 1.28
N HIS A 370 -8.21 19.43 0.92
CA HIS A 370 -7.65 20.52 1.73
C HIS A 370 -8.47 21.79 1.55
N GLN A 371 -9.07 22.29 2.64
CA GLN A 371 -9.92 23.47 2.69
C GLN A 371 -9.45 24.47 3.75
N THR A 372 -8.99 23.99 4.89
CA THR A 372 -8.64 24.82 6.04
C THR A 372 -7.17 24.57 6.42
N LYS A 373 -6.39 25.65 6.43
CA LYS A 373 -4.98 25.61 6.85
C LYS A 373 -4.85 25.16 8.31
N ASP A 374 -3.91 24.25 8.57
CA ASP A 374 -3.48 23.88 9.92
C ASP A 374 -2.21 24.66 10.29
N ASP A 375 -2.32 25.54 11.29
CA ASP A 375 -1.20 26.39 11.74
C ASP A 375 -0.04 25.60 12.40
N THR A 376 -0.22 24.30 12.66
CA THR A 376 0.81 23.39 13.19
C THR A 376 1.65 22.73 12.10
N ILE A 377 1.29 22.92 10.83
CA ILE A 377 1.97 22.38 9.65
C ILE A 377 2.54 23.56 8.84
N ASP A 378 3.79 23.42 8.40
CA ASP A 378 4.48 24.47 7.65
C ASP A 378 3.83 24.66 6.26
N GLU A 379 3.28 25.86 6.03
CA GLU A 379 2.60 26.22 4.78
C GLU A 379 3.51 26.35 3.55
N LYS A 380 4.83 26.42 3.74
CA LYS A 380 5.78 26.45 2.65
C LYS A 380 5.94 25.11 1.95
N ILE A 381 5.52 24.00 2.60
CA ILE A 381 5.58 22.68 2.01
C ILE A 381 4.52 22.57 0.91
N ASN A 382 4.96 22.17 -0.29
CA ASN A 382 4.05 21.93 -1.41
C ASN A 382 3.42 20.53 -1.30
N PHE A 383 2.30 20.42 -0.59
CA PHE A 383 1.55 19.17 -0.45
C PHE A 383 0.72 18.79 -1.69
N THR A 384 0.92 19.46 -2.82
CA THR A 384 0.19 19.21 -4.06
C THR A 384 -1.34 19.23 -3.85
N PHE A 385 -1.85 20.24 -3.15
CA PHE A 385 -3.25 20.30 -2.74
C PHE A 385 -4.23 20.43 -3.90
N ASN A 386 -5.28 19.61 -3.86
CA ASN A 386 -6.51 19.63 -4.65
C ASN A 386 -6.36 19.45 -6.17
N GLN A 387 -5.20 19.66 -6.74
CA GLN A 387 -4.94 19.51 -8.17
C GLN A 387 -3.59 18.87 -8.44
N SER A 388 -3.55 17.96 -9.43
CA SER A 388 -2.31 17.36 -9.89
C SER A 388 -1.33 18.43 -10.39
N GLN A 389 -0.04 18.24 -10.17
CA GLN A 389 1.01 19.14 -10.64
C GLN A 389 1.94 18.42 -11.62
N LYS A 390 2.29 19.08 -12.71
CA LYS A 390 3.33 18.60 -13.63
C LYS A 390 4.70 18.80 -12.99
N ARG A 391 5.52 17.75 -12.99
CA ARG A 391 6.89 17.79 -12.50
C ARG A 391 7.69 16.67 -13.16
N GLU A 392 8.86 16.97 -13.68
CA GLU A 392 9.82 15.92 -14.00
C GLU A 392 10.30 15.28 -12.69
N VAL A 393 10.22 13.94 -12.61
CA VAL A 393 10.55 13.17 -11.43
C VAL A 393 11.62 12.16 -11.78
N SER A 394 12.77 12.29 -11.16
CA SER A 394 13.87 11.32 -11.25
C SER A 394 13.92 10.39 -10.05
N TYR A 395 13.55 10.90 -8.88
CA TYR A 395 13.56 10.14 -7.62
C TYR A 395 12.26 10.35 -6.84
N ALA A 396 11.57 9.26 -6.55
CA ALA A 396 10.32 9.26 -5.80
C ALA A 396 10.44 8.36 -4.56
N MET A 397 10.15 8.91 -3.38
CA MET A 397 10.13 8.20 -2.11
C MET A 397 8.69 7.91 -1.70
N SER A 398 8.45 6.78 -1.02
CA SER A 398 7.15 6.43 -0.45
C SER A 398 7.31 5.98 0.99
N ASN A 399 6.59 6.63 1.91
CA ASN A 399 6.61 6.37 3.34
C ASN A 399 5.37 5.61 3.79
N THR A 400 5.54 4.62 4.64
CA THR A 400 4.43 3.90 5.25
C THR A 400 4.73 3.62 6.72
N PHE A 401 3.84 4.06 7.62
CA PHE A 401 3.99 3.92 9.07
C PHE A 401 2.83 3.09 9.63
N GLY A 402 3.14 2.09 10.44
CA GLY A 402 2.17 1.12 10.95
C GLY A 402 2.00 1.16 12.47
N PHE A 403 0.86 0.75 12.96
CA PHE A 403 0.65 0.46 14.38
C PHE A 403 1.72 -0.52 14.86
N GLY A 404 2.15 -0.37 16.12
CA GLY A 404 3.33 -1.03 16.66
C GLY A 404 4.61 -0.20 16.47
N GLY A 405 4.50 0.98 15.80
CA GLY A 405 5.64 1.85 15.49
C GLY A 405 6.50 1.30 14.33
N HIS A 406 5.93 0.49 13.45
CA HIS A 406 6.64 -0.04 12.28
C HIS A 406 6.72 1.01 11.18
N ASN A 407 7.92 1.39 10.78
CA ASN A 407 8.14 2.37 9.72
C ASN A 407 8.90 1.71 8.56
N ALA A 408 8.40 1.91 7.34
CA ALA A 408 9.02 1.48 6.10
C ALA A 408 9.05 2.62 5.08
N CYS A 409 10.14 2.71 4.33
CA CYS A 409 10.34 3.70 3.28
C CYS A 409 10.99 3.02 2.09
N VAL A 410 10.48 3.26 0.87
CA VAL A 410 11.05 2.77 -0.38
C VAL A 410 11.40 3.93 -1.29
N LEU A 411 12.47 3.77 -2.07
CA LEU A 411 12.95 4.80 -2.99
C LEU A 411 13.10 4.25 -4.41
N PHE A 412 12.40 4.88 -5.32
CA PHE A 412 12.43 4.59 -6.76
C PHE A 412 13.22 5.65 -7.51
N LYS A 413 13.95 5.20 -8.53
CA LYS A 413 14.68 6.05 -9.47
C LYS A 413 14.14 5.82 -10.88
N LYS A 414 14.07 6.90 -11.67
CA LYS A 414 13.81 6.82 -13.11
C LYS A 414 14.82 5.90 -13.76
N PHE A 415 14.32 4.95 -14.53
CA PHE A 415 15.20 4.05 -15.26
C PHE A 415 15.83 4.80 -16.45
N GLU A 416 17.13 4.65 -16.55
CA GLU A 416 17.95 5.11 -17.68
C GLU A 416 18.80 3.93 -18.16
N GLU A 417 18.81 3.69 -19.48
CA GLU A 417 19.55 2.58 -20.09
C GLU A 417 21.08 2.69 -19.89
#